data_645f4b261c87d4a570ceaf5acaa3a781
#
_entry.id   645f4b261c87d4a570ceaf5acaa3a781
#
_cell.length_a   1.000
_cell.length_b   1.000
_cell.length_c   1.000
_cell.angle_alpha   90.00
_cell.angle_beta   90.00
_cell.angle_gamma   90.00
#
_symmetry.space_group_name_H-M   'P 1'
#
loop_
_entity.id
_entity.type
_entity.pdbx_description
1 polymer ?
#
loop_
_entity_poly.entity_id
_entity_poly.type
_entity_poly.pdbx_seq_one_letter_code
_entity_poly.pdbx_strand_id
1 'polypeptide(L)'
;MAGIYGYNSISTLFSGLNTSSVTSGIYNSLSELSNIRSGSYYKLAKKYYGSSQADTASSDTAVKKRTSRMDYDYKKGDYKVNLDNSSSTSTSKDTVSTIAGVEKSAKNLKSAADKLVQRGSESVFKQTAGEYDTDKIYDAVNNFASAYNDVITKASASDSSSIENAARSMKNATAVNAKALSKIGITIGSDNKLSVDEKTFKAADMNSVKSLFNGNGSFGYQTEVKASMIDSAASMEAGRSNTYT
;
A
#
# COMPACT_ATOMS: atom_id res chain seq x y z
N MET A 1 9.50 -5.08 63.20
CA MET A 1 10.55 -4.19 62.69
C MET A 1 10.45 -4.12 61.17
N ALA A 2 10.20 -2.96 60.65
CA ALA A 2 9.86 -2.71 59.28
C ALA A 2 11.07 -2.76 58.35
N GLY A 3 10.96 -3.46 57.22
CA GLY A 3 11.89 -3.42 56.11
C GLY A 3 11.26 -2.60 54.96
N ILE A 4 11.86 -1.47 54.69
CA ILE A 4 11.43 -0.51 53.64
C ILE A 4 11.93 -1.05 52.30
N TYR A 5 11.03 -1.37 51.39
CA TYR A 5 11.36 -1.66 50.02
C TYR A 5 11.56 -0.35 49.23
N GLY A 6 12.84 -0.12 48.87
CA GLY A 6 13.24 1.03 48.06
C GLY A 6 12.64 0.96 46.64
N TYR A 7 12.00 2.02 46.26
CA TYR A 7 11.61 2.30 44.88
C TYR A 7 12.88 2.52 44.03
N ASN A 8 13.29 1.55 43.23
CA ASN A 8 14.28 1.78 42.20
C ASN A 8 13.64 2.64 41.11
N SER A 9 14.00 3.89 41.12
CA SER A 9 13.54 4.87 40.18
C SER A 9 14.03 4.55 38.76
N ILE A 10 13.14 4.72 37.81
CA ILE A 10 13.34 4.55 36.35
C ILE A 10 14.45 5.47 35.81
N SER A 11 14.97 6.39 36.62
CA SER A 11 16.03 7.33 36.27
C SER A 11 17.39 6.68 35.91
N THR A 12 17.65 5.45 36.31
CA THR A 12 18.91 4.74 35.99
C THR A 12 18.91 4.15 34.57
N LEU A 13 17.76 4.03 33.92
CA LEU A 13 17.69 3.52 32.54
C LEU A 13 18.12 4.57 31.48
N PHE A 14 18.12 5.85 31.82
CA PHE A 14 18.47 6.93 30.92
C PHE A 14 19.81 7.61 31.16
N SER A 15 20.54 7.22 32.21
CA SER A 15 21.82 7.85 32.56
C SER A 15 23.01 7.43 31.68
N GLY A 16 22.77 6.50 30.71
CA GLY A 16 23.78 6.09 29.73
C GLY A 16 23.62 6.67 28.33
N LEU A 17 22.53 7.40 28.06
CA LEU A 17 22.31 8.06 26.78
C LEU A 17 23.00 9.42 26.81
N ASN A 18 24.13 9.50 26.11
CA ASN A 18 24.81 10.77 25.87
C ASN A 18 23.88 11.68 25.06
N THR A 19 23.14 12.56 25.75
CA THR A 19 22.10 13.42 25.18
C THR A 19 22.62 14.39 24.15
N SER A 20 23.93 14.63 24.09
CA SER A 20 24.56 15.52 23.11
C SER A 20 24.59 14.93 21.69
N SER A 21 24.68 13.59 21.54
CA SER A 21 24.70 12.96 20.22
C SER A 21 23.31 12.74 19.64
N VAL A 22 22.30 12.51 20.48
CA VAL A 22 20.91 12.30 20.05
C VAL A 22 20.27 13.62 19.62
N THR A 23 20.51 14.71 20.37
CA THR A 23 20.02 16.04 20.01
C THR A 23 20.65 16.57 18.72
N SER A 24 21.95 16.37 18.51
CA SER A 24 22.58 16.78 17.25
C SER A 24 22.05 15.98 16.04
N GLY A 25 21.73 14.70 16.21
CA GLY A 25 21.11 13.90 15.16
C GLY A 25 19.70 14.39 14.78
N ILE A 26 18.88 14.77 15.76
CA ILE A 26 17.55 15.30 15.54
C ILE A 26 17.59 16.68 14.88
N TYR A 27 18.48 17.57 15.34
CA TYR A 27 18.67 18.89 14.72
C TYR A 27 19.18 18.80 13.28
N ASN A 28 20.08 17.86 12.98
CA ASN A 28 20.53 17.61 11.61
C ASN A 28 19.39 17.12 10.72
N SER A 29 18.57 16.18 11.18
CA SER A 29 17.41 15.67 10.43
C SER A 29 16.34 16.76 10.21
N LEU A 30 16.09 17.62 11.20
CA LEU A 30 15.17 18.75 11.05
C LEU A 30 15.73 19.83 10.12
N SER A 31 17.03 20.05 10.14
CA SER A 31 17.75 20.95 9.23
C SER A 31 17.69 20.43 7.78
N GLU A 32 17.85 19.12 7.57
CA GLU A 32 17.72 18.50 6.24
C GLU A 32 16.29 18.59 5.72
N LEU A 33 15.28 18.35 6.56
CA LEU A 33 13.86 18.53 6.21
C LEU A 33 13.55 19.99 5.84
N SER A 34 14.11 20.95 6.58
CA SER A 34 13.98 22.37 6.28
C SER A 34 14.64 22.72 4.93
N ASN A 35 15.81 22.16 4.64
CA ASN A 35 16.52 22.36 3.39
C ASN A 35 15.79 21.73 2.19
N ILE A 36 15.15 20.58 2.37
CA ILE A 36 14.31 19.96 1.36
C ILE A 36 13.07 20.82 1.10
N ARG A 37 12.40 21.31 2.17
CA ARG A 37 11.22 22.14 2.06
C ARG A 37 11.47 23.53 1.49
N SER A 38 12.65 24.11 1.73
CA SER A 38 13.06 25.41 1.19
C SER A 38 13.55 25.35 -0.25
N GLY A 39 13.61 24.18 -0.88
CA GLY A 39 14.06 23.98 -2.26
C GLY A 39 15.57 24.14 -2.45
N SER A 40 16.37 24.17 -1.39
CA SER A 40 17.83 24.31 -1.47
C SER A 40 18.48 23.14 -2.20
N TYR A 41 17.99 21.91 -2.02
CA TYR A 41 18.42 20.72 -2.77
C TYR A 41 18.11 20.82 -4.26
N TYR A 42 16.99 21.39 -4.63
CA TYR A 42 16.64 21.64 -6.04
C TYR A 42 17.59 22.63 -6.69
N LYS A 43 17.97 23.70 -5.97
CA LYS A 43 18.95 24.68 -6.45
C LYS A 43 20.34 24.06 -6.62
N LEU A 44 20.74 23.19 -5.70
CA LEU A 44 22.00 22.47 -5.76
C LEU A 44 22.02 21.47 -6.93
N ALA A 45 20.98 20.68 -7.08
CA ALA A 45 20.82 19.73 -8.19
C ALA A 45 20.83 20.45 -9.55
N LYS A 46 20.14 21.59 -9.68
CA LYS A 46 20.14 22.40 -10.89
C LYS A 46 21.52 22.96 -11.22
N LYS A 47 22.31 23.31 -10.20
CA LYS A 47 23.68 23.79 -10.39
C LYS A 47 24.64 22.69 -10.84
N TYR A 48 24.47 21.46 -10.35
CA TYR A 48 25.36 20.35 -10.68
C TYR A 48 24.94 19.59 -11.95
N TYR A 49 23.64 19.46 -12.22
CA TYR A 49 23.12 18.71 -13.37
C TYR A 49 22.58 19.59 -14.49
N GLY A 50 22.44 20.90 -14.28
CA GLY A 50 21.94 21.85 -15.27
C GLY A 50 23.04 22.46 -16.17
N SER A 51 24.32 22.19 -15.91
CA SER A 51 25.42 22.73 -16.68
C SER A 51 25.92 21.85 -17.83
N SER A 52 25.25 20.74 -18.12
CA SER A 52 25.68 19.78 -19.15
C SER A 52 24.73 19.72 -20.34
N GLN A 53 24.22 20.86 -20.81
CA GLN A 53 23.61 20.94 -22.15
C GLN A 53 23.57 22.37 -22.65
N ALA A 54 24.71 22.78 -23.22
CA ALA A 54 24.76 23.81 -24.24
C ALA A 54 25.06 23.10 -25.56
N ASP A 55 24.25 23.46 -26.58
CA ASP A 55 24.45 23.29 -28.01
C ASP A 55 24.30 21.92 -28.66
N THR A 56 23.12 21.69 -29.21
CA THR A 56 22.95 21.45 -30.67
C THR A 56 21.51 21.76 -31.08
N ALA A 57 21.39 22.75 -31.95
CA ALA A 57 20.17 23.05 -32.67
C ALA A 57 19.95 22.03 -33.80
N SER A 58 18.74 21.54 -33.96
CA SER A 58 18.01 21.45 -35.24
C SER A 58 16.85 20.47 -35.22
N SER A 59 15.76 20.98 -35.78
CA SER A 59 14.62 20.34 -36.44
C SER A 59 13.53 19.62 -35.61
N ASP A 60 12.41 20.33 -35.57
CA ASP A 60 11.02 19.91 -35.74
C ASP A 60 10.64 18.45 -35.46
N THR A 61 9.97 18.25 -34.36
CA THR A 61 8.68 17.58 -34.28
C THR A 61 8.04 17.88 -32.91
N ALA A 62 6.85 18.47 -32.94
CA ALA A 62 6.12 18.91 -31.76
C ALA A 62 5.62 17.74 -30.92
N VAL A 63 6.39 17.36 -29.90
CA VAL A 63 5.88 16.58 -28.78
C VAL A 63 5.54 17.57 -27.68
N LYS A 64 4.25 17.82 -27.46
CA LYS A 64 3.75 18.62 -26.34
C LYS A 64 4.11 17.93 -25.03
N LYS A 65 5.27 18.24 -24.48
CA LYS A 65 5.65 17.93 -23.12
C LYS A 65 4.80 18.78 -22.18
N ARG A 66 3.82 18.19 -21.53
CA ARG A 66 3.10 18.83 -20.44
C ARG A 66 4.03 18.92 -19.23
N THR A 67 4.72 20.03 -19.10
CA THR A 67 5.37 20.40 -17.86
C THR A 67 4.42 21.32 -17.11
N SER A 68 4.00 20.94 -15.90
CA SER A 68 3.38 21.85 -14.96
C SER A 68 4.40 22.92 -14.60
N ARG A 69 4.26 24.09 -15.18
CA ARG A 69 5.13 25.22 -14.94
C ARG A 69 4.59 25.98 -13.75
N MET A 70 5.29 25.95 -12.63
CA MET A 70 5.18 26.98 -11.60
C MET A 70 5.96 28.19 -12.14
N ASP A 71 5.27 29.16 -12.73
CA ASP A 71 5.84 30.44 -13.07
C ASP A 71 5.84 31.33 -11.81
N TYR A 72 7.01 31.56 -11.28
CA TYR A 72 7.23 32.51 -10.18
C TYR A 72 7.62 33.87 -10.77
N ASP A 73 6.75 34.85 -10.65
CA ASP A 73 7.04 36.22 -11.04
C ASP A 73 7.80 36.94 -9.91
N TYR A 74 9.11 37.05 -10.08
CA TYR A 74 10.04 37.68 -9.13
C TYR A 74 9.81 39.19 -8.92
N LYS A 75 8.98 39.85 -9.74
CA LYS A 75 8.76 41.30 -9.68
C LYS A 75 7.59 41.72 -8.77
N LYS A 76 6.72 40.83 -8.36
CA LYS A 76 5.50 41.18 -7.65
C LYS A 76 5.27 40.48 -6.32
N GLY A 77 6.05 39.45 -5.98
CA GLY A 77 5.85 38.74 -4.71
C GLY A 77 4.52 37.98 -4.59
N ASP A 78 3.71 37.97 -5.62
CA ASP A 78 2.41 37.31 -5.64
C ASP A 78 2.55 35.91 -6.15
N TYR A 79 2.19 34.92 -5.30
CA TYR A 79 1.92 33.56 -5.72
C TYR A 79 0.61 33.57 -6.52
N LYS A 80 0.68 33.67 -7.82
CA LYS A 80 -0.38 33.13 -8.66
C LYS A 80 -0.14 31.64 -8.74
N VAL A 81 -0.76 30.91 -7.82
CA VAL A 81 -1.04 29.50 -8.05
C VAL A 81 -2.02 29.51 -9.22
N ASN A 82 -1.51 29.35 -10.43
CA ASN A 82 -2.32 28.87 -11.50
C ASN A 82 -2.70 27.43 -11.11
N LEU A 83 -3.75 27.31 -10.36
CA LEU A 83 -4.56 26.13 -10.32
C LEU A 83 -5.22 26.04 -11.71
N ASP A 84 -4.40 25.85 -12.75
CA ASP A 84 -4.86 25.02 -13.83
C ASP A 84 -5.19 23.72 -13.14
N ASN A 85 -6.43 23.67 -12.73
CA ASN A 85 -7.16 22.48 -12.40
C ASN A 85 -7.19 21.64 -13.67
N SER A 86 -6.03 21.19 -14.13
CA SER A 86 -5.91 19.91 -14.75
C SER A 86 -6.06 18.93 -13.59
N SER A 87 -7.23 18.96 -12.92
CA SER A 87 -7.81 17.73 -12.49
C SER A 87 -7.50 16.81 -13.67
N SER A 88 -6.66 15.82 -13.50
CA SER A 88 -6.71 14.69 -14.38
C SER A 88 -8.15 14.21 -14.20
N THR A 89 -9.04 14.78 -15.01
CA THR A 89 -10.34 14.21 -15.24
C THR A 89 -9.98 12.84 -15.74
N SER A 90 -10.01 11.87 -14.84
CA SER A 90 -10.11 10.49 -15.22
C SER A 90 -11.33 10.50 -16.11
N THR A 91 -11.11 10.39 -17.42
CA THR A 91 -12.17 10.15 -18.38
C THR A 91 -12.53 8.68 -18.29
N SER A 92 -12.60 8.16 -17.06
CA SER A 92 -13.11 6.83 -16.82
C SER A 92 -14.54 6.81 -17.32
N LYS A 93 -14.79 5.94 -18.27
CA LYS A 93 -16.14 5.65 -18.79
C LYS A 93 -16.87 4.67 -17.88
N ASP A 94 -16.35 4.42 -16.71
CA ASP A 94 -16.93 3.49 -15.75
C ASP A 94 -18.32 3.96 -15.32
N THR A 95 -19.26 3.02 -15.36
CA THR A 95 -20.57 3.26 -14.79
C THR A 95 -20.49 3.24 -13.25
N VAL A 96 -21.44 3.93 -12.61
CA VAL A 96 -21.58 3.88 -11.13
C VAL A 96 -21.66 2.43 -10.63
N SER A 97 -22.30 1.53 -11.40
CA SER A 97 -22.39 0.10 -11.08
C SER A 97 -21.02 -0.59 -11.12
N THR A 98 -20.18 -0.27 -12.12
CA THR A 98 -18.83 -0.83 -12.22
C THR A 98 -17.99 -0.42 -11.00
N ILE A 99 -17.97 0.87 -10.68
CA ILE A 99 -17.22 1.41 -9.54
C ILE A 99 -17.71 0.83 -8.22
N ALA A 100 -19.03 0.79 -8.00
CA ALA A 100 -19.62 0.19 -6.81
C ALA A 100 -19.31 -1.32 -6.70
N GLY A 101 -19.22 -2.01 -7.83
CA GLY A 101 -18.81 -3.41 -7.90
C GLY A 101 -17.36 -3.61 -7.43
N VAL A 102 -16.43 -2.74 -7.85
CA VAL A 102 -15.03 -2.76 -7.41
C VAL A 102 -14.94 -2.47 -5.91
N GLU A 103 -15.61 -1.41 -5.45
CA GLU A 103 -15.62 -1.01 -4.04
C GLU A 103 -16.12 -2.15 -3.14
N LYS A 104 -17.26 -2.77 -3.50
CA LYS A 104 -17.83 -3.90 -2.76
C LYS A 104 -16.87 -5.09 -2.72
N SER A 105 -16.28 -5.47 -3.85
CA SER A 105 -15.34 -6.60 -3.91
C SER A 105 -14.09 -6.33 -3.07
N ALA A 106 -13.56 -5.10 -3.10
CA ALA A 106 -12.40 -4.70 -2.30
C ALA A 106 -12.70 -4.75 -0.79
N LYS A 107 -13.87 -4.29 -0.36
CA LYS A 107 -14.33 -4.40 1.03
C LYS A 107 -14.49 -5.85 1.47
N ASN A 108 -15.03 -6.71 0.62
CA ASN A 108 -15.15 -8.14 0.88
C ASN A 108 -13.78 -8.80 1.05
N LEU A 109 -12.82 -8.50 0.16
CA LEU A 109 -11.46 -9.01 0.26
C LEU A 109 -10.78 -8.52 1.54
N LYS A 110 -10.91 -7.24 1.87
CA LYS A 110 -10.39 -6.69 3.12
C LYS A 110 -10.93 -7.45 4.32
N SER A 111 -12.24 -7.67 4.38
CA SER A 111 -12.88 -8.43 5.47
C SER A 111 -12.43 -9.88 5.54
N ALA A 112 -12.22 -10.54 4.39
CA ALA A 112 -11.73 -11.91 4.35
C ALA A 112 -10.27 -12.01 4.78
N ALA A 113 -9.43 -11.04 4.38
CA ALA A 113 -8.03 -10.94 4.79
C ALA A 113 -7.90 -10.65 6.29
N ASP A 114 -8.71 -9.72 6.83
CA ASP A 114 -8.72 -9.37 8.25
C ASP A 114 -8.95 -10.59 9.13
N LYS A 115 -9.91 -11.48 8.78
CA LYS A 115 -10.14 -12.73 9.50
C LYS A 115 -8.91 -13.64 9.57
N LEU A 116 -8.07 -13.65 8.54
CA LEU A 116 -6.84 -14.43 8.50
C LEU A 116 -5.70 -13.75 9.30
N VAL A 117 -5.67 -12.42 9.29
CA VAL A 117 -4.63 -11.64 9.98
C VAL A 117 -4.85 -11.57 11.49
N GLN A 118 -6.09 -11.73 11.95
CA GLN A 118 -6.47 -11.65 13.36
C GLN A 118 -5.65 -12.60 14.23
N ARG A 119 -5.29 -12.12 15.43
CA ARG A 119 -4.51 -12.84 16.45
C ARG A 119 -5.33 -13.06 17.71
N GLY A 120 -4.85 -13.93 18.59
CA GLY A 120 -5.45 -14.18 19.89
C GLY A 120 -6.66 -15.13 19.81
N SER A 121 -7.66 -14.87 20.64
CA SER A 121 -8.84 -15.75 20.81
C SER A 121 -9.70 -15.88 19.55
N GLU A 122 -9.74 -14.81 18.75
CA GLU A 122 -10.56 -14.73 17.53
C GLU A 122 -9.85 -15.25 16.28
N SER A 123 -8.56 -15.61 16.39
CA SER A 123 -7.78 -16.08 15.25
C SER A 123 -8.33 -17.44 14.73
N VAL A 124 -8.45 -17.54 13.41
CA VAL A 124 -8.73 -18.83 12.75
C VAL A 124 -7.59 -19.84 12.97
N PHE A 125 -6.39 -19.35 13.30
CA PHE A 125 -5.20 -20.15 13.61
C PHE A 125 -5.05 -20.44 15.11
N LYS A 126 -6.10 -20.28 15.90
CA LYS A 126 -6.11 -20.71 17.30
C LYS A 126 -6.10 -22.23 17.37
N GLN A 127 -5.15 -22.77 18.11
CA GLN A 127 -5.10 -24.20 18.39
C GLN A 127 -6.05 -24.56 19.52
N THR A 128 -6.71 -25.72 19.40
CA THR A 128 -7.50 -26.35 20.45
C THR A 128 -6.85 -27.67 20.78
N ALA A 129 -6.50 -27.89 22.04
CA ALA A 129 -5.74 -29.06 22.49
C ALA A 129 -4.41 -29.30 21.73
N GLY A 130 -3.79 -28.24 21.23
CA GLY A 130 -2.52 -28.30 20.47
C GLY A 130 -2.67 -28.54 18.97
N GLU A 131 -3.88 -28.69 18.46
CA GLU A 131 -4.16 -28.94 17.06
C GLU A 131 -4.88 -27.78 16.38
N TYR A 132 -4.60 -27.59 15.09
CA TYR A 132 -5.29 -26.62 14.26
C TYR A 132 -6.60 -27.22 13.69
N ASP A 133 -7.65 -26.40 13.65
CA ASP A 133 -8.87 -26.72 12.89
C ASP A 133 -8.61 -26.46 11.40
N THR A 134 -8.14 -27.50 10.72
CA THR A 134 -7.72 -27.42 9.30
C THR A 134 -8.88 -27.08 8.39
N ASP A 135 -10.09 -27.55 8.69
CA ASP A 135 -11.28 -27.27 7.89
C ASP A 135 -11.66 -25.78 8.00
N LYS A 136 -11.69 -25.25 9.20
CA LYS A 136 -11.97 -23.84 9.44
C LYS A 136 -10.93 -22.93 8.77
N ILE A 137 -9.65 -23.30 8.81
CA ILE A 137 -8.57 -22.56 8.16
C ILE A 137 -8.74 -22.63 6.63
N TYR A 138 -9.04 -23.81 6.09
CA TYR A 138 -9.31 -23.99 4.67
C TYR A 138 -10.47 -23.10 4.20
N ASP A 139 -11.60 -23.13 4.89
CA ASP A 139 -12.77 -22.30 4.56
C ASP A 139 -12.43 -20.82 4.55
N ALA A 140 -11.67 -20.35 5.53
CA ALA A 140 -11.25 -18.96 5.61
C ALA A 140 -10.32 -18.56 4.44
N VAL A 141 -9.37 -19.42 4.07
CA VAL A 141 -8.45 -19.18 2.96
C VAL A 141 -9.17 -19.31 1.60
N ASN A 142 -10.10 -20.23 1.45
CA ASN A 142 -10.90 -20.37 0.24
C ASN A 142 -11.82 -19.15 0.03
N ASN A 143 -12.45 -18.65 1.08
CA ASN A 143 -13.19 -17.39 1.04
C ASN A 143 -12.32 -16.20 0.68
N PHE A 144 -11.10 -16.13 1.22
CA PHE A 144 -10.12 -15.11 0.85
C PHE A 144 -9.76 -15.21 -0.65
N ALA A 145 -9.46 -16.40 -1.15
CA ALA A 145 -9.12 -16.62 -2.56
C ALA A 145 -10.29 -16.23 -3.49
N SER A 146 -11.52 -16.57 -3.12
CA SER A 146 -12.72 -16.17 -3.86
C SER A 146 -12.88 -14.65 -3.89
N ALA A 147 -12.76 -13.97 -2.75
CA ALA A 147 -12.84 -12.51 -2.67
C ALA A 147 -11.71 -11.81 -3.43
N TYR A 148 -10.49 -12.37 -3.40
CA TYR A 148 -9.37 -11.91 -4.22
C TYR A 148 -9.70 -11.99 -5.71
N ASN A 149 -10.24 -13.10 -6.17
CA ASN A 149 -10.62 -13.34 -7.56
C ASN A 149 -11.72 -12.38 -8.03
N ASP A 150 -12.66 -12.07 -7.15
CA ASP A 150 -13.70 -11.07 -7.42
C ASP A 150 -13.10 -9.68 -7.65
N VAL A 151 -12.14 -9.27 -6.83
CA VAL A 151 -11.43 -7.99 -7.03
C VAL A 151 -10.69 -7.99 -8.36
N ILE A 152 -9.96 -9.06 -8.71
CA ILE A 152 -9.28 -9.16 -10.00
C ILE A 152 -10.26 -8.99 -11.16
N THR A 153 -11.41 -9.67 -11.08
CA THR A 153 -12.45 -9.62 -12.13
C THR A 153 -13.07 -8.22 -12.22
N LYS A 154 -13.45 -7.62 -11.10
CA LYS A 154 -14.11 -6.30 -11.08
C LYS A 154 -13.16 -5.17 -11.47
N ALA A 155 -11.93 -5.20 -10.97
CA ALA A 155 -10.92 -4.21 -11.33
C ALA A 155 -10.52 -4.28 -12.82
N SER A 156 -10.53 -5.47 -13.43
CA SER A 156 -10.25 -5.64 -14.86
C SER A 156 -11.38 -5.10 -15.76
N ALA A 157 -12.58 -4.94 -15.23
CA ALA A 157 -13.73 -4.38 -15.95
C ALA A 157 -13.83 -2.84 -15.83
N SER A 158 -12.91 -2.22 -15.06
CA SER A 158 -12.84 -0.78 -14.85
C SER A 158 -11.85 -0.15 -15.82
N ASP A 159 -12.23 1.00 -16.40
CA ASP A 159 -11.37 1.86 -17.23
C ASP A 159 -10.56 2.86 -16.38
N SER A 160 -10.75 2.88 -15.07
CA SER A 160 -10.04 3.78 -14.17
C SER A 160 -8.58 3.36 -13.97
N SER A 161 -7.66 4.21 -14.42
CA SER A 161 -6.22 3.99 -14.22
C SER A 161 -5.81 3.91 -12.74
N SER A 162 -6.54 4.57 -11.85
CA SER A 162 -6.30 4.52 -10.41
C SER A 162 -6.63 3.14 -9.85
N ILE A 163 -7.78 2.57 -10.25
CA ILE A 163 -8.21 1.22 -9.86
C ILE A 163 -7.25 0.19 -10.47
N GLU A 164 -6.91 0.33 -11.76
CA GLU A 164 -5.97 -0.58 -12.43
C GLU A 164 -4.61 -0.61 -11.75
N ASN A 165 -4.03 0.54 -11.43
CA ASN A 165 -2.72 0.64 -10.77
C ASN A 165 -2.75 0.02 -9.35
N ALA A 166 -3.83 0.22 -8.58
CA ALA A 166 -3.99 -0.38 -7.28
C ALA A 166 -4.13 -1.91 -7.38
N ALA A 167 -4.91 -2.42 -8.33
CA ALA A 167 -5.04 -3.85 -8.60
C ALA A 167 -3.73 -4.48 -9.11
N ARG A 168 -2.97 -3.78 -9.96
CA ARG A 168 -1.64 -4.20 -10.40
C ARG A 168 -0.68 -4.32 -9.22
N SER A 169 -0.71 -3.39 -8.28
CA SER A 169 0.10 -3.46 -7.06
C SER A 169 -0.24 -4.70 -6.22
N MET A 170 -1.52 -5.09 -6.14
CA MET A 170 -1.97 -6.31 -5.47
C MET A 170 -1.47 -7.55 -6.20
N LYS A 171 -1.63 -7.64 -7.53
CA LYS A 171 -1.12 -8.75 -8.36
C LYS A 171 0.39 -8.95 -8.18
N ASN A 172 1.17 -7.87 -8.20
CA ASN A 172 2.61 -7.93 -8.00
C ASN A 172 2.99 -8.46 -6.61
N ALA A 173 2.32 -8.00 -5.56
CA ALA A 173 2.52 -8.50 -4.20
C ALA A 173 2.19 -10.00 -4.08
N THR A 174 1.17 -10.47 -4.79
CA THR A 174 0.80 -11.88 -4.85
C THR A 174 1.85 -12.71 -5.60
N ALA A 175 2.35 -12.22 -6.73
CA ALA A 175 3.38 -12.90 -7.51
C ALA A 175 4.70 -13.12 -6.73
N VAL A 176 5.08 -12.16 -5.87
CA VAL A 176 6.25 -12.31 -4.98
C VAL A 176 6.08 -13.50 -4.04
N ASN A 177 4.86 -13.81 -3.63
CA ASN A 177 4.54 -14.91 -2.71
C ASN A 177 4.22 -16.24 -3.43
N ALA A 178 4.34 -16.32 -4.77
CA ALA A 178 3.91 -17.46 -5.57
C ALA A 178 4.51 -18.81 -5.09
N LYS A 179 5.81 -18.84 -4.77
CA LYS A 179 6.46 -20.05 -4.26
C LYS A 179 5.93 -20.50 -2.90
N ALA A 180 5.65 -19.56 -2.01
CA ALA A 180 5.11 -19.88 -0.69
C ALA A 180 3.66 -20.35 -0.79
N LEU A 181 2.86 -19.70 -1.63
CA LEU A 181 1.49 -20.10 -1.94
C LEU A 181 1.43 -21.50 -2.55
N SER A 182 2.26 -21.79 -3.55
CA SER A 182 2.30 -23.12 -4.19
C SER A 182 2.64 -24.26 -3.22
N LYS A 183 3.50 -24.03 -2.24
CA LYS A 183 3.83 -25.03 -1.21
C LYS A 183 2.65 -25.47 -0.34
N ILE A 184 1.65 -24.61 -0.22
CA ILE A 184 0.45 -24.87 0.57
C ILE A 184 -0.78 -25.13 -0.32
N GLY A 185 -0.57 -25.50 -1.59
CA GLY A 185 -1.66 -25.86 -2.50
C GLY A 185 -2.43 -24.68 -3.11
N ILE A 186 -1.89 -23.45 -3.07
CA ILE A 186 -2.49 -22.28 -3.72
C ILE A 186 -1.67 -21.93 -4.97
N THR A 187 -2.32 -21.91 -6.12
CA THR A 187 -1.70 -21.57 -7.40
C THR A 187 -2.26 -20.26 -7.96
N ILE A 188 -1.43 -19.55 -8.71
CA ILE A 188 -1.79 -18.32 -9.41
C ILE A 188 -1.97 -18.66 -10.89
N GLY A 189 -3.19 -18.48 -11.42
CA GLY A 189 -3.48 -18.68 -12.83
C GLY A 189 -2.90 -17.59 -13.73
N SER A 190 -2.92 -17.84 -15.04
CA SER A 190 -2.49 -16.85 -16.05
C SER A 190 -3.37 -15.58 -16.05
N ASP A 191 -4.58 -15.67 -15.52
CA ASP A 191 -5.50 -14.55 -15.29
C ASP A 191 -5.28 -13.83 -13.95
N ASN A 192 -4.20 -14.18 -13.24
CA ASN A 192 -3.82 -13.71 -11.90
C ASN A 192 -4.83 -14.07 -10.80
N LYS A 193 -5.71 -15.03 -11.03
CA LYS A 193 -6.61 -15.55 -10.00
C LYS A 193 -5.95 -16.65 -9.18
N LEU A 194 -6.41 -16.79 -7.95
CA LEU A 194 -5.98 -17.83 -7.03
C LEU A 194 -6.87 -19.06 -7.16
N SER A 195 -6.26 -20.23 -7.16
CA SER A 195 -6.93 -21.51 -7.05
C SER A 195 -6.37 -22.27 -5.84
N VAL A 196 -7.24 -22.79 -5.00
CA VAL A 196 -6.88 -23.54 -3.79
C VAL A 196 -7.20 -25.01 -4.02
N ASP A 197 -6.19 -25.86 -4.00
CA ASP A 197 -6.37 -27.32 -4.00
C ASP A 197 -6.58 -27.78 -2.56
N GLU A 198 -7.82 -28.20 -2.25
CA GLU A 198 -8.24 -28.57 -0.90
C GLU A 198 -7.38 -29.68 -0.31
N LYS A 199 -7.10 -30.73 -1.11
CA LYS A 199 -6.34 -31.90 -0.65
C LYS A 199 -4.91 -31.50 -0.28
N THR A 200 -4.24 -30.77 -1.16
CA THR A 200 -2.87 -30.29 -0.93
C THR A 200 -2.84 -29.29 0.23
N PHE A 201 -3.82 -28.39 0.31
CA PHE A 201 -3.91 -27.41 1.38
C PHE A 201 -4.08 -28.06 2.76
N LYS A 202 -5.02 -29.00 2.89
CA LYS A 202 -5.26 -29.70 4.16
C LYS A 202 -4.11 -30.61 4.58
N ALA A 203 -3.29 -31.06 3.64
CA ALA A 203 -2.08 -31.83 3.90
C ALA A 203 -0.84 -30.95 4.17
N ALA A 204 -0.95 -29.63 3.98
CA ALA A 204 0.15 -28.71 4.19
C ALA A 204 0.43 -28.49 5.69
N ASP A 205 1.66 -28.06 6.00
CA ASP A 205 2.00 -27.65 7.36
C ASP A 205 1.24 -26.36 7.75
N MET A 206 0.35 -26.46 8.71
CA MET A 206 -0.47 -25.34 9.18
C MET A 206 0.33 -24.20 9.82
N ASN A 207 1.55 -24.45 10.29
CA ASN A 207 2.43 -23.38 10.74
C ASN A 207 2.94 -22.53 9.56
N SER A 208 3.21 -23.18 8.43
CA SER A 208 3.55 -22.50 7.17
C SER A 208 2.37 -21.68 6.65
N VAL A 209 1.15 -22.23 6.68
CA VAL A 209 -0.08 -21.51 6.33
C VAL A 209 -0.26 -20.30 7.23
N LYS A 210 -0.17 -20.48 8.54
CA LYS A 210 -0.25 -19.41 9.53
C LYS A 210 0.79 -18.33 9.29
N SER A 211 2.04 -18.70 9.05
CA SER A 211 3.12 -17.74 8.78
C SER A 211 2.84 -16.88 7.55
N LEU A 212 2.21 -17.45 6.53
CA LEU A 212 1.90 -16.76 5.28
C LEU A 212 0.70 -15.81 5.41
N PHE A 213 -0.30 -16.15 6.22
CA PHE A 213 -1.55 -15.39 6.30
C PHE A 213 -1.72 -14.57 7.58
N ASN A 214 -1.13 -14.98 8.70
CA ASN A 214 -1.44 -14.40 10.01
C ASN A 214 -0.42 -13.35 10.44
N GLY A 215 -0.93 -12.21 10.87
CA GLY A 215 -0.15 -11.16 11.51
C GLY A 215 0.45 -10.12 10.55
N ASN A 216 1.07 -9.10 11.16
CA ASN A 216 1.63 -7.96 10.44
C ASN A 216 2.78 -8.39 9.51
N GLY A 217 2.78 -7.88 8.28
CA GLY A 217 3.80 -8.20 7.28
C GLY A 217 3.56 -9.50 6.50
N SER A 218 2.57 -10.33 6.90
CA SER A 218 2.17 -11.52 6.16
C SER A 218 1.57 -11.18 4.78
N PHE A 219 1.46 -12.17 3.91
CA PHE A 219 0.76 -12.03 2.64
C PHE A 219 -0.71 -11.62 2.85
N GLY A 220 -1.38 -12.20 3.87
CA GLY A 220 -2.74 -11.80 4.25
C GLY A 220 -2.84 -10.32 4.56
N TYR A 221 -1.95 -9.80 5.41
CA TYR A 221 -1.89 -8.38 5.76
C TYR A 221 -1.56 -7.48 4.56
N GLN A 222 -0.58 -7.87 3.74
CA GLN A 222 -0.26 -7.12 2.52
C GLN A 222 -1.46 -7.02 1.58
N THR A 223 -2.23 -8.11 1.44
CA THR A 223 -3.43 -8.14 0.60
C THR A 223 -4.54 -7.28 1.18
N GLU A 224 -4.72 -7.27 2.50
CA GLU A 224 -5.67 -6.37 3.19
C GLU A 224 -5.37 -4.90 2.88
N VAL A 225 -4.10 -4.50 3.00
CA VAL A 225 -3.65 -3.14 2.68
C VAL A 225 -3.90 -2.81 1.20
N LYS A 226 -3.62 -3.74 0.28
CA LYS A 226 -3.86 -3.53 -1.16
C LYS A 226 -5.36 -3.46 -1.49
N ALA A 227 -6.18 -4.26 -0.83
CA ALA A 227 -7.63 -4.17 -0.95
C ALA A 227 -8.16 -2.80 -0.48
N SER A 228 -7.64 -2.28 0.62
CA SER A 228 -7.94 -0.92 1.11
C SER A 228 -7.55 0.17 0.10
N MET A 229 -6.43 0.00 -0.61
CA MET A 229 -6.03 0.93 -1.67
C MET A 229 -6.99 0.89 -2.87
N ILE A 230 -7.47 -0.29 -3.25
CA ILE A 230 -8.46 -0.46 -4.34
C ILE A 230 -9.80 0.16 -3.93
N ASP A 231 -10.26 -0.09 -2.70
CA ASP A 231 -11.46 0.52 -2.13
C ASP A 231 -11.39 2.06 -2.17
N SER A 232 -10.25 2.63 -1.73
CA SER A 232 -10.02 4.07 -1.77
C SER A 232 -10.01 4.62 -3.19
N ALA A 233 -9.39 3.91 -4.16
CA ALA A 233 -9.36 4.31 -5.55
C ALA A 233 -10.79 4.31 -6.15
N ALA A 234 -11.59 3.29 -5.86
CA ALA A 234 -12.97 3.19 -6.29
C ALA A 234 -13.85 4.30 -5.68
N SER A 235 -13.70 4.57 -4.37
CA SER A 235 -14.43 5.64 -3.68
C SER A 235 -14.09 7.03 -4.24
N MET A 236 -12.83 7.29 -4.58
CA MET A 236 -12.42 8.54 -5.23
C MET A 236 -13.04 8.68 -6.63
N GLU A 237 -13.11 7.59 -7.39
CA GLU A 237 -13.71 7.59 -8.72
C GLU A 237 -15.22 7.79 -8.65
N ALA A 238 -15.89 7.18 -7.67
CA ALA A 238 -17.31 7.40 -7.39
C ALA A 238 -17.61 8.87 -7.07
N GLY A 239 -16.75 9.51 -6.26
CA GLY A 239 -16.88 10.94 -5.95
C GLY A 239 -16.74 11.85 -7.16
N ARG A 240 -15.85 11.50 -8.10
CA ARG A 240 -15.67 12.24 -9.37
C ARG A 240 -16.87 12.08 -10.30
N SER A 241 -17.38 10.86 -10.44
CA SER A 241 -18.52 10.56 -11.28
C SER A 241 -19.81 11.28 -10.83
N ASN A 242 -19.97 11.50 -9.51
CA ASN A 242 -21.15 12.17 -8.93
C ASN A 242 -21.09 13.71 -9.00
N THR A 243 -19.94 14.28 -9.39
CA THR A 243 -19.78 15.75 -9.49
C THR A 243 -20.21 16.28 -10.87
N TYR A 244 -20.47 15.39 -11.82
CA TYR A 244 -20.82 15.74 -13.21
C TYR A 244 -22.27 15.42 -13.60
N THR A 245 -23.13 15.03 -12.64
CA THR A 245 -24.58 14.89 -12.82
C THR A 245 -25.33 16.03 -12.16
#